data_a1c3cd4e943db85ebc00b641d39ee6f5
#
_entry.id   a1c3cd4e943db85ebc00b641d39ee6f5
#
_cell.length_a   1.000
_cell.length_b   1.000
_cell.length_c   1.000
_cell.angle_alpha   90.00
_cell.angle_beta   90.00
_cell.angle_gamma   90.00
#
_symmetry.space_group_name_H-M   'P 1'
#
loop_
_entity.id
_entity.type
_entity.pdbx_description
1 polymer ?
#
loop_
_entity_poly.entity_id
_entity_poly.type
_entity_poly.pdbx_seq_one_letter_code
_entity_poly.pdbx_strand_id
1 'polypeptide(L)'
;MISNSDSSYSKVESSPYAPVVINVENVHLDAGLNNIKFILDTSPFSSDSRPLTTIFQVNYVPLLQNPPLNLAILVAKDSKEIIDAPEEKENSGENKLESVKAKLRCAGYLWQAFTAEQMSRNGFGRRVFRLDEEWTEDTISNQNPGLRQTAKIHIIRSSYTLKQILDPDIAQQNPNGVDDKKKDLYSIFMDSLKEYGAPFDKQCYVAGLILDSHYDTSPNMGFIRGHAALGGGWDNIRLGIFGSHLTHAWPRYLEEVVSCFQDNTITDENRLSNDAGESGTWWRCCNIGIGAFLHEVGHCLTAPHSPSGIMSRGFNNLNRTFTVKEPNNSFPTTPSEEEGAHWYRSNVIRFRYHPCFRLPFEPPEKIDLKNIGADFWILNKFLLIKCSAGISLIEIYVRNNIIGYLDYSDEYNQTEIRLKVDEIIKKYGGKYNIIKMNFVAKNQTETFLENLQKFSEESKIILPIYGKVFKSNYLGKIDESLTEFKILFKKFIDTKPITLKRMIIKYDVVINSITFYWSDNTNLRIGIDDDEGIKKEFLFEEGEKIVKIKVNSGWYIDGFEIKTNLGRRSKWFGGHGGSKHTLEAPDNEYEMIGLYGTGNYFVNTLGIIYKKIS
;
A
#
# COMPACT_ATOMS: atom_id res chain seq x y z
N MET A 1 -42.18 13.98 -3.62
CA MET A 1 -41.96 15.28 -2.93
C MET A 1 -40.85 15.06 -1.91
N ILE A 2 -39.79 15.78 -2.02
CA ILE A 2 -38.74 15.84 -0.99
C ILE A 2 -39.14 16.99 -0.10
N SER A 3 -39.38 16.72 1.17
CA SER A 3 -39.78 17.77 2.12
C SER A 3 -38.53 18.47 2.66
N ASN A 4 -37.97 19.36 1.87
CA ASN A 4 -37.16 20.49 2.31
C ASN A 4 -37.45 21.65 1.35
N SER A 5 -37.70 22.79 1.89
CA SER A 5 -38.39 23.91 1.30
C SER A 5 -37.60 24.75 0.31
N ASP A 6 -36.83 24.23 -0.61
CA ASP A 6 -36.26 25.00 -1.74
C ASP A 6 -35.56 24.09 -2.75
N SER A 7 -36.28 23.20 -3.42
CA SER A 7 -35.74 22.45 -4.54
C SER A 7 -36.51 22.70 -5.83
N SER A 8 -35.81 23.15 -6.86
CA SER A 8 -36.33 23.26 -8.22
C SER A 8 -36.42 21.89 -8.87
N TYR A 9 -37.54 21.55 -9.48
CA TYR A 9 -37.75 20.30 -10.21
C TYR A 9 -37.44 20.49 -11.69
N SER A 10 -36.63 19.61 -12.28
CA SER A 10 -36.53 19.46 -13.73
C SER A 10 -37.47 18.36 -14.22
N LYS A 11 -38.32 18.67 -15.21
CA LYS A 11 -39.22 17.71 -15.87
C LYS A 11 -38.44 17.06 -17.01
N VAL A 12 -38.23 15.72 -16.94
CA VAL A 12 -37.63 14.97 -18.02
C VAL A 12 -38.72 14.30 -18.84
N GLU A 13 -38.81 14.60 -20.14
CA GLU A 13 -39.63 13.85 -21.10
C GLU A 13 -38.90 12.55 -21.44
N SER A 14 -39.46 11.40 -21.06
CA SER A 14 -38.84 10.09 -21.20
C SER A 14 -39.39 9.30 -22.40
N SER A 15 -38.48 8.64 -23.13
CA SER A 15 -38.80 7.48 -23.95
C SER A 15 -39.23 6.32 -23.02
N PRO A 16 -40.21 5.48 -23.37
CA PRO A 16 -40.75 4.44 -22.49
C PRO A 16 -39.75 3.35 -22.08
N TYR A 17 -38.51 3.38 -22.55
CA TYR A 17 -37.45 2.41 -22.26
C TYR A 17 -36.13 3.03 -21.81
N ALA A 18 -36.07 4.34 -21.58
CA ALA A 18 -34.85 4.97 -21.05
C ALA A 18 -34.89 4.95 -19.50
N PRO A 19 -33.78 4.60 -18.83
CA PRO A 19 -33.72 4.76 -17.37
C PRO A 19 -33.92 6.25 -17.03
N VAL A 20 -34.86 6.52 -16.15
CA VAL A 20 -35.08 7.90 -15.63
C VAL A 20 -33.97 8.16 -14.62
N VAL A 21 -33.04 9.01 -14.97
CA VAL A 21 -32.04 9.53 -14.02
C VAL A 21 -32.69 10.71 -13.29
N ILE A 22 -32.94 10.56 -12.00
CA ILE A 22 -33.40 11.64 -11.13
C ILE A 22 -32.18 12.22 -10.44
N ASN A 23 -31.76 13.40 -10.84
CA ASN A 23 -30.76 14.16 -10.09
C ASN A 23 -31.45 14.82 -8.89
N VAL A 24 -30.95 14.48 -7.69
CA VAL A 24 -31.40 15.12 -6.45
C VAL A 24 -30.23 15.95 -5.94
N GLU A 25 -30.41 17.26 -6.00
CA GLU A 25 -29.37 18.22 -5.66
C GLU A 25 -29.59 18.84 -4.28
N ASN A 26 -28.52 19.27 -3.64
CA ASN A 26 -28.53 20.01 -2.38
C ASN A 26 -29.22 19.29 -1.21
N VAL A 27 -29.13 17.97 -1.11
CA VAL A 27 -29.57 17.25 0.07
C VAL A 27 -28.57 17.49 1.21
N HIS A 28 -28.99 18.26 2.21
CA HIS A 28 -28.19 18.41 3.43
C HIS A 28 -28.20 17.09 4.20
N LEU A 29 -27.01 16.61 4.54
CA LEU A 29 -26.82 15.41 5.38
C LEU A 29 -26.21 15.82 6.71
N ASP A 30 -26.87 15.44 7.79
CA ASP A 30 -26.29 15.51 9.13
C ASP A 30 -25.31 14.35 9.36
N ALA A 31 -24.30 14.56 10.20
CA ALA A 31 -23.42 13.47 10.60
C ALA A 31 -24.25 12.36 11.29
N GLY A 32 -24.08 11.13 10.84
CA GLY A 32 -24.84 9.97 11.29
C GLY A 32 -25.89 9.51 10.27
N LEU A 33 -26.94 8.86 10.75
CA LEU A 33 -27.96 8.22 9.91
C LEU A 33 -28.97 9.24 9.38
N ASN A 34 -29.04 9.36 8.06
CA ASN A 34 -30.00 10.18 7.32
C ASN A 34 -30.98 9.28 6.58
N ASN A 35 -32.27 9.66 6.57
CA ASN A 35 -33.33 8.99 5.83
C ASN A 35 -33.81 9.89 4.70
N ILE A 36 -33.48 9.57 3.47
CA ILE A 36 -33.94 10.30 2.28
C ILE A 36 -35.15 9.57 1.73
N LYS A 37 -36.30 10.25 1.76
CA LYS A 37 -37.58 9.71 1.27
C LYS A 37 -37.82 10.13 -0.16
N PHE A 38 -37.93 9.18 -1.06
CA PHE A 38 -38.35 9.40 -2.44
C PHE A 38 -39.82 9.08 -2.56
N ILE A 39 -40.57 9.99 -3.15
CA ILE A 39 -42.02 9.86 -3.41
C ILE A 39 -42.24 10.06 -4.91
N LEU A 40 -42.65 9.01 -5.62
CA LEU A 40 -43.10 9.12 -7.00
C LEU A 40 -44.59 9.38 -6.99
N ASP A 41 -45.00 10.59 -7.44
CA ASP A 41 -46.41 10.93 -7.65
C ASP A 41 -46.88 10.28 -8.94
N THR A 42 -47.76 9.30 -8.80
CA THR A 42 -48.34 8.57 -9.92
C THR A 42 -49.70 9.14 -10.34
N SER A 43 -50.17 10.21 -9.70
CA SER A 43 -51.48 10.84 -9.98
C SER A 43 -51.70 11.31 -11.43
N PRO A 44 -50.64 11.68 -12.21
CA PRO A 44 -50.80 11.98 -13.64
C PRO A 44 -51.18 10.78 -14.51
N PHE A 45 -50.96 9.55 -14.02
CA PHE A 45 -51.12 8.32 -14.81
C PHE A 45 -52.35 7.49 -14.43
N SER A 46 -52.96 7.73 -13.25
CA SER A 46 -54.16 7.02 -12.79
C SER A 46 -54.81 7.76 -11.64
N SER A 47 -56.13 7.95 -11.72
CA SER A 47 -56.92 8.61 -10.68
C SER A 47 -56.99 7.87 -9.34
N ASP A 48 -56.58 6.59 -9.31
CA ASP A 48 -56.66 5.70 -8.14
C ASP A 48 -55.30 5.28 -7.60
N SER A 49 -54.19 5.85 -8.11
CA SER A 49 -52.85 5.42 -7.76
C SER A 49 -52.32 6.11 -6.50
N ARG A 50 -51.94 5.32 -5.51
CA ARG A 50 -51.20 5.81 -4.34
C ARG A 50 -49.75 6.13 -4.74
N PRO A 51 -49.17 7.23 -4.23
CA PRO A 51 -47.76 7.54 -4.52
C PRO A 51 -46.85 6.40 -4.06
N LEU A 52 -45.94 6.00 -4.94
CA LEU A 52 -44.88 5.02 -4.59
C LEU A 52 -43.84 5.73 -3.72
N THR A 53 -43.55 5.13 -2.59
CA THR A 53 -42.59 5.69 -1.64
C THR A 53 -41.47 4.69 -1.38
N THR A 54 -40.22 5.15 -1.42
CA THR A 54 -39.06 4.42 -0.94
C THR A 54 -38.23 5.29 -0.04
N ILE A 55 -37.51 4.67 0.90
CA ILE A 55 -36.59 5.36 1.80
C ILE A 55 -35.19 4.85 1.51
N PHE A 56 -34.27 5.76 1.24
CA PHE A 56 -32.85 5.49 1.12
C PHE A 56 -32.17 5.97 2.41
N GLN A 57 -31.48 5.07 3.10
CA GLN A 57 -30.73 5.38 4.31
C GLN A 57 -29.28 5.67 3.98
N VAL A 58 -28.79 6.82 4.40
CA VAL A 58 -27.39 7.25 4.23
C VAL A 58 -26.81 7.51 5.61
N ASN A 59 -25.79 6.76 5.98
CA ASN A 59 -25.00 7.07 7.17
C ASN A 59 -23.81 7.96 6.74
N TYR A 60 -23.96 9.28 6.95
CA TYR A 60 -22.90 10.24 6.62
C TYR A 60 -21.86 10.29 7.74
N VAL A 61 -20.64 9.88 7.42
CA VAL A 61 -19.51 9.83 8.37
C VAL A 61 -18.38 10.72 7.82
N PRO A 62 -18.28 11.98 8.28
CA PRO A 62 -17.21 12.88 7.84
C PRO A 62 -15.83 12.32 8.26
N LEU A 63 -14.88 12.32 7.34
CA LEU A 63 -13.53 11.75 7.50
C LEU A 63 -12.45 12.84 7.63
N LEU A 64 -12.77 14.01 8.15
CA LEU A 64 -11.88 15.19 8.20
C LEU A 64 -10.57 14.94 8.95
N GLN A 65 -10.55 13.98 9.88
CA GLN A 65 -9.36 13.59 10.62
C GLN A 65 -8.39 12.72 9.79
N ASN A 66 -8.85 12.14 8.66
CA ASN A 66 -8.01 11.31 7.82
C ASN A 66 -7.13 12.15 6.90
N PRO A 67 -5.90 11.70 6.58
CA PRO A 67 -5.13 12.33 5.52
C PRO A 67 -5.88 12.19 4.18
N PRO A 68 -5.96 13.26 3.36
CA PRO A 68 -6.60 13.19 2.06
C PRO A 68 -5.70 12.53 1.01
N LEU A 69 -6.33 12.03 -0.06
CA LEU A 69 -5.68 11.88 -1.35
C LEU A 69 -5.71 13.25 -2.05
N ASN A 70 -4.54 13.81 -2.33
CA ASN A 70 -4.39 15.08 -3.03
C ASN A 70 -4.35 14.82 -4.53
N LEU A 71 -5.17 15.53 -5.30
CA LEU A 71 -5.13 15.51 -6.76
C LEU A 71 -4.18 16.61 -7.24
N ALA A 72 -3.18 16.25 -8.04
CA ALA A 72 -2.16 17.16 -8.52
C ALA A 72 -1.95 17.05 -10.03
N ILE A 73 -1.70 18.17 -10.69
CA ILE A 73 -1.32 18.23 -12.11
C ILE A 73 0.07 18.86 -12.20
N LEU A 74 1.04 18.11 -12.72
CA LEU A 74 2.37 18.61 -13.04
C LEU A 74 2.34 19.35 -14.37
N VAL A 75 2.81 20.59 -14.39
CA VAL A 75 2.86 21.47 -15.55
C VAL A 75 4.31 21.89 -15.77
N ALA A 76 4.85 21.64 -16.95
CA ALA A 76 6.21 22.03 -17.32
C ALA A 76 6.42 23.56 -17.23
N LYS A 77 7.65 24.00 -16.98
CA LYS A 77 7.99 25.42 -16.85
C LYS A 77 7.55 26.28 -18.04
N ASP A 78 7.62 25.72 -19.23
CA ASP A 78 7.29 26.34 -20.51
C ASP A 78 6.12 25.64 -21.24
N SER A 79 5.23 25.01 -20.47
CA SER A 79 4.03 24.33 -20.96
C SER A 79 3.08 25.28 -21.68
N LYS A 80 2.42 24.78 -22.71
CA LYS A 80 1.29 25.45 -23.38
C LYS A 80 -0.04 25.26 -22.65
N GLU A 81 -0.05 24.47 -21.58
CA GLU A 81 -1.22 24.11 -20.76
C GLU A 81 -2.35 23.42 -21.57
N ILE A 82 -1.95 22.57 -22.51
CA ILE A 82 -2.86 21.75 -23.32
C ILE A 82 -2.42 20.29 -23.31
N ILE A 83 -3.37 19.40 -23.58
CA ILE A 83 -3.14 17.96 -23.78
C ILE A 83 -3.35 17.58 -25.23
N ASP A 84 -2.84 16.41 -25.64
CA ASP A 84 -3.19 15.80 -26.93
C ASP A 84 -4.69 15.48 -26.96
N ALA A 85 -5.35 15.94 -28.02
CA ALA A 85 -6.78 15.73 -28.19
C ALA A 85 -7.14 15.65 -29.70
N PRO A 86 -8.33 15.11 -30.03
CA PRO A 86 -8.86 15.20 -31.37
C PRO A 86 -9.21 16.64 -31.69
N GLU A 87 -9.16 16.99 -33.01
CA GLU A 87 -9.35 18.36 -33.49
C GLU A 87 -10.62 19.03 -33.02
N GLU A 88 -11.70 18.30 -32.93
CA GLU A 88 -12.98 18.82 -32.45
C GLU A 88 -12.91 19.28 -30.97
N LYS A 89 -12.15 18.55 -30.12
CA LYS A 89 -11.93 18.90 -28.71
C LYS A 89 -10.90 20.01 -28.54
N GLU A 90 -9.93 20.11 -29.43
CA GLU A 90 -9.03 21.27 -29.50
C GLU A 90 -9.78 22.55 -29.86
N ASN A 91 -10.65 22.49 -30.86
CA ASN A 91 -11.47 23.62 -31.32
C ASN A 91 -12.49 24.07 -30.25
N SER A 92 -13.04 23.14 -29.47
CA SER A 92 -13.93 23.46 -28.35
C SER A 92 -13.19 23.93 -27.10
N GLY A 93 -11.85 23.78 -27.04
CA GLY A 93 -11.02 24.10 -25.89
C GLY A 93 -11.06 23.05 -24.76
N GLU A 94 -11.57 21.86 -25.04
CA GLU A 94 -11.60 20.74 -24.09
C GLU A 94 -10.23 20.12 -23.80
N ASN A 95 -9.21 20.52 -24.56
CA ASN A 95 -7.82 20.12 -24.34
C ASN A 95 -7.05 21.05 -23.37
N LYS A 96 -7.66 22.15 -22.88
CA LYS A 96 -7.01 23.12 -22.01
C LYS A 96 -6.98 22.67 -20.56
N LEU A 97 -6.05 23.23 -19.78
CA LEU A 97 -5.83 22.92 -18.36
C LEU A 97 -7.15 22.95 -17.52
N GLU A 98 -8.03 23.94 -17.74
CA GLU A 98 -9.30 24.02 -16.98
C GLU A 98 -10.21 22.82 -17.24
N SER A 99 -10.27 22.33 -18.48
CA SER A 99 -11.00 21.09 -18.79
C SER A 99 -10.33 19.87 -18.14
N VAL A 100 -9.01 19.81 -18.14
CA VAL A 100 -8.23 18.71 -17.51
C VAL A 100 -8.46 18.71 -15.98
N LYS A 101 -8.55 19.88 -15.34
CA LYS A 101 -8.91 19.99 -13.91
C LYS A 101 -10.27 19.38 -13.63
N ALA A 102 -11.29 19.71 -14.45
CA ALA A 102 -12.63 19.13 -14.30
C ALA A 102 -12.62 17.61 -14.51
N LYS A 103 -11.90 17.11 -15.51
CA LYS A 103 -11.74 15.68 -15.80
C LYS A 103 -11.05 14.91 -14.66
N LEU A 104 -9.97 15.46 -14.10
CA LEU A 104 -9.26 14.83 -12.98
C LEU A 104 -10.13 14.84 -11.70
N ARG A 105 -10.88 15.92 -11.46
CA ARG A 105 -11.85 16.00 -10.35
C ARG A 105 -12.94 14.93 -10.49
N CYS A 106 -13.53 14.81 -11.66
CA CYS A 106 -14.52 13.77 -11.95
C CYS A 106 -13.95 12.37 -11.75
N ALA A 107 -12.75 12.07 -12.28
CA ALA A 107 -12.05 10.80 -12.08
C ALA A 107 -11.84 10.51 -10.58
N GLY A 108 -11.41 11.48 -9.79
CA GLY A 108 -11.25 11.35 -8.33
C GLY A 108 -12.55 10.92 -7.63
N TYR A 109 -13.67 11.49 -8.01
CA TYR A 109 -15.00 11.09 -7.47
C TYR A 109 -15.42 9.69 -7.95
N LEU A 110 -15.14 9.31 -9.19
CA LEU A 110 -15.38 7.95 -9.68
C LEU A 110 -14.53 6.93 -8.91
N TRP A 111 -13.28 7.24 -8.59
CA TRP A 111 -12.42 6.38 -7.75
C TRP A 111 -12.99 6.20 -6.34
N GLN A 112 -13.53 7.28 -5.74
CA GLN A 112 -14.18 7.19 -4.43
C GLN A 112 -15.44 6.31 -4.50
N ALA A 113 -16.30 6.52 -5.50
CA ALA A 113 -17.54 5.76 -5.67
C ALA A 113 -17.26 4.27 -5.87
N PHE A 114 -16.32 3.94 -6.77
CA PHE A 114 -15.85 2.57 -7.01
C PHE A 114 -15.28 1.93 -5.74
N THR A 115 -14.35 2.62 -5.07
CA THR A 115 -13.67 2.06 -3.89
C THR A 115 -14.63 1.87 -2.71
N ALA A 116 -15.55 2.82 -2.47
CA ALA A 116 -16.57 2.68 -1.43
C ALA A 116 -17.49 1.48 -1.67
N GLU A 117 -17.90 1.25 -2.92
CA GLU A 117 -18.70 0.09 -3.29
C GLU A 117 -17.91 -1.23 -3.07
N GLN A 118 -16.66 -1.27 -3.50
CA GLN A 118 -15.80 -2.43 -3.31
C GLN A 118 -15.54 -2.76 -1.83
N MET A 119 -15.32 -1.74 -0.99
CA MET A 119 -15.19 -1.91 0.46
C MET A 119 -16.48 -2.47 1.07
N SER A 120 -17.65 -1.98 0.61
CA SER A 120 -18.97 -2.45 1.06
C SER A 120 -19.21 -3.91 0.68
N ARG A 121 -18.93 -4.31 -0.57
CA ARG A 121 -19.06 -5.70 -1.06
C ARG A 121 -18.16 -6.67 -0.30
N ASN A 122 -17.04 -6.19 0.20
CA ASN A 122 -16.11 -6.96 1.00
C ASN A 122 -16.43 -6.97 2.51
N GLY A 123 -17.57 -6.43 2.94
CA GLY A 123 -18.05 -6.49 4.32
C GLY A 123 -17.50 -5.39 5.25
N PHE A 124 -16.76 -4.41 4.73
CA PHE A 124 -16.14 -3.34 5.53
C PHE A 124 -16.94 -2.03 5.56
N GLY A 125 -18.17 -2.04 5.03
CA GLY A 125 -18.99 -0.84 4.86
C GLY A 125 -18.44 0.07 3.75
N ARG A 126 -19.19 1.13 3.43
CA ARG A 126 -18.83 2.06 2.35
C ARG A 126 -17.75 3.07 2.77
N ARG A 127 -16.66 2.60 3.33
CA ARG A 127 -15.50 3.43 3.67
C ARG A 127 -14.63 3.71 2.44
N VAL A 128 -14.03 4.88 2.39
CA VAL A 128 -13.18 5.32 1.28
C VAL A 128 -12.21 6.40 1.77
N PHE A 129 -11.15 6.68 1.02
CA PHE A 129 -10.33 7.87 1.22
C PHE A 129 -11.12 9.14 0.93
N ARG A 130 -10.83 10.24 1.64
CA ARG A 130 -11.31 11.56 1.26
C ARG A 130 -10.36 12.22 0.28
N LEU A 131 -10.86 13.15 -0.53
CA LEU A 131 -10.04 14.08 -1.31
C LEU A 131 -9.72 15.32 -0.48
N ASP A 132 -8.65 16.05 -0.81
CA ASP A 132 -8.47 17.41 -0.34
C ASP A 132 -9.52 18.32 -1.01
N GLU A 133 -10.06 19.29 -0.29
CA GLU A 133 -11.18 20.07 -0.76
C GLU A 133 -10.94 21.57 -0.58
N GLU A 134 -11.55 22.36 -1.46
CA GLU A 134 -11.56 23.81 -1.42
C GLU A 134 -12.95 24.37 -1.74
N TRP A 135 -13.25 25.55 -1.25
CA TRP A 135 -14.48 26.28 -1.59
C TRP A 135 -14.26 27.01 -2.91
N THR A 136 -14.79 26.46 -3.98
CA THR A 136 -14.65 27.01 -5.33
C THR A 136 -15.85 26.66 -6.19
N GLU A 137 -15.86 27.15 -7.42
CA GLU A 137 -16.85 26.73 -8.43
C GLU A 137 -16.73 25.23 -8.69
N ASP A 138 -17.82 24.53 -8.46
CA ASP A 138 -17.88 23.09 -8.63
C ASP A 138 -18.05 22.70 -10.10
N THR A 139 -17.31 21.69 -10.51
CA THR A 139 -17.39 21.11 -11.85
C THR A 139 -17.96 19.69 -11.86
N ILE A 140 -18.62 19.24 -10.79
CA ILE A 140 -19.18 17.89 -10.75
C ILE A 140 -20.45 17.75 -11.62
N SER A 141 -21.20 18.83 -11.80
CA SER A 141 -22.37 18.89 -12.67
C SER A 141 -22.36 20.18 -13.49
N ASN A 142 -22.64 20.07 -14.80
CA ASN A 142 -22.80 21.22 -15.67
C ASN A 142 -24.21 21.80 -15.64
N GLN A 143 -25.17 21.08 -15.08
CA GLN A 143 -26.57 21.52 -14.98
C GLN A 143 -26.82 22.43 -13.78
N ASN A 144 -25.96 22.32 -12.76
CA ASN A 144 -26.13 23.12 -11.54
C ASN A 144 -24.78 23.67 -11.05
N PRO A 145 -24.18 24.62 -11.79
CA PRO A 145 -22.93 25.26 -11.39
C PRO A 145 -23.15 26.07 -10.11
N GLY A 146 -22.14 26.13 -9.26
CA GLY A 146 -22.17 26.91 -8.03
C GLY A 146 -20.95 26.73 -7.16
N LEU A 147 -20.80 27.61 -6.19
CA LEU A 147 -19.73 27.53 -5.20
C LEU A 147 -20.04 26.41 -4.19
N ARG A 148 -19.14 25.46 -4.05
CA ARG A 148 -19.23 24.32 -3.12
C ARG A 148 -17.87 23.94 -2.57
N GLN A 149 -17.90 23.16 -1.50
CA GLN A 149 -16.74 22.40 -1.08
C GLN A 149 -16.53 21.27 -2.09
N THR A 150 -15.46 21.36 -2.87
CA THR A 150 -15.19 20.43 -3.97
C THR A 150 -13.71 20.00 -3.98
N ALA A 151 -13.42 18.88 -4.63
CA ALA A 151 -12.07 18.34 -4.66
C ALA A 151 -11.09 19.36 -5.27
N LYS A 152 -10.06 19.67 -4.50
CA LYS A 152 -8.99 20.59 -4.89
C LYS A 152 -8.04 19.94 -5.89
N ILE A 153 -7.71 20.69 -6.93
CA ILE A 153 -6.68 20.29 -7.90
C ILE A 153 -5.45 21.18 -7.70
N HIS A 154 -4.37 20.60 -7.21
CA HIS A 154 -3.10 21.30 -7.04
C HIS A 154 -2.37 21.40 -8.37
N ILE A 155 -2.10 22.62 -8.83
CA ILE A 155 -1.32 22.87 -10.06
C ILE A 155 0.14 23.03 -9.68
N ILE A 156 0.93 22.02 -9.98
CA ILE A 156 2.36 21.96 -9.65
C ILE A 156 3.16 22.48 -10.83
N ARG A 157 3.54 23.74 -10.78
CA ARG A 157 4.40 24.37 -11.81
C ARG A 157 5.84 23.98 -11.54
N SER A 158 6.32 23.08 -12.41
CA SER A 158 7.67 22.52 -12.28
C SER A 158 8.75 23.53 -12.67
N SER A 159 9.92 23.42 -12.06
CA SER A 159 11.14 24.07 -12.55
C SER A 159 11.72 23.41 -13.80
N TYR A 160 11.28 22.17 -14.12
CA TYR A 160 11.70 21.43 -15.32
C TYR A 160 10.96 21.91 -16.57
N THR A 161 11.70 22.01 -17.67
CA THR A 161 11.18 22.44 -18.97
C THR A 161 10.42 21.31 -19.66
N LEU A 162 9.58 21.67 -20.63
CA LEU A 162 8.90 20.73 -21.52
C LEU A 162 9.88 19.75 -22.20
N LYS A 163 11.04 20.26 -22.66
CA LYS A 163 12.09 19.42 -23.25
C LYS A 163 12.62 18.35 -22.28
N GLN A 164 12.73 18.67 -21.01
CA GLN A 164 13.20 17.72 -19.99
C GLN A 164 12.13 16.68 -19.63
N ILE A 165 10.86 17.10 -19.54
CA ILE A 165 9.74 16.18 -19.24
C ILE A 165 9.46 15.25 -20.43
N LEU A 166 9.57 15.75 -21.66
CA LEU A 166 9.36 15.00 -22.91
C LEU A 166 10.65 14.32 -23.43
N ASP A 167 11.71 14.23 -22.62
CA ASP A 167 12.92 13.52 -23.02
C ASP A 167 12.57 12.04 -23.30
N PRO A 168 12.83 11.53 -24.53
CA PRO A 168 12.51 10.15 -24.86
C PRO A 168 13.23 9.12 -24.01
N ASP A 169 14.42 9.45 -23.48
CA ASP A 169 15.21 8.50 -22.70
C ASP A 169 14.61 8.19 -21.32
N ILE A 170 13.73 9.06 -20.81
CA ILE A 170 13.01 8.84 -19.54
C ILE A 170 11.54 8.43 -19.72
N ALA A 171 11.09 8.26 -20.96
CA ALA A 171 9.76 7.76 -21.25
C ALA A 171 9.68 6.25 -20.91
N GLN A 172 8.74 5.86 -20.06
CA GLN A 172 8.62 4.46 -19.58
C GLN A 172 8.43 3.45 -20.72
N GLN A 173 7.76 3.84 -21.80
CA GLN A 173 7.50 2.96 -22.94
C GLN A 173 8.66 2.89 -23.95
N ASN A 174 9.73 3.66 -23.79
CA ASN A 174 10.87 3.61 -24.68
C ASN A 174 11.75 2.39 -24.37
N PRO A 175 11.81 1.36 -25.24
CA PRO A 175 12.60 0.16 -24.99
C PRO A 175 14.13 0.42 -25.03
N ASN A 176 14.54 1.55 -25.62
CA ASN A 176 15.94 1.96 -25.76
C ASN A 176 16.32 3.09 -24.78
N GLY A 177 15.37 3.55 -23.97
CA GLY A 177 15.56 4.63 -23.01
C GLY A 177 16.23 4.11 -21.75
N VAL A 178 17.56 4.08 -21.73
CA VAL A 178 18.32 3.69 -20.52
C VAL A 178 19.49 4.65 -20.36
N ASP A 179 19.22 5.83 -19.84
CA ASP A 179 20.27 6.64 -19.23
C ASP A 179 20.02 6.70 -17.72
N ASP A 180 20.62 5.77 -16.97
CA ASP A 180 20.57 5.70 -15.49
C ASP A 180 21.06 6.99 -14.80
N LYS A 181 21.64 7.92 -15.56
CA LYS A 181 22.10 9.23 -15.08
C LYS A 181 21.03 10.31 -15.17
N LYS A 182 19.98 10.10 -15.96
CA LYS A 182 18.88 11.05 -16.09
C LYS A 182 17.85 10.82 -14.97
N LYS A 183 17.30 11.91 -14.50
CA LYS A 183 16.24 11.89 -13.51
C LYS A 183 14.94 11.44 -14.17
N ASP A 184 14.33 10.38 -13.66
CA ASP A 184 13.08 9.85 -14.19
C ASP A 184 11.88 10.77 -13.87
N LEU A 185 10.74 10.51 -14.54
CA LEU A 185 9.52 11.31 -14.37
C LEU A 185 8.95 11.27 -12.95
N TYR A 186 9.12 10.17 -12.24
CA TYR A 186 8.69 10.06 -10.85
C TYR A 186 9.50 11.00 -9.96
N SER A 187 10.81 11.01 -10.12
CA SER A 187 11.72 11.89 -9.38
C SER A 187 11.50 13.38 -9.73
N ILE A 188 11.23 13.70 -11.00
CA ILE A 188 10.87 15.06 -11.44
C ILE A 188 9.58 15.53 -10.74
N PHE A 189 8.56 14.67 -10.68
CA PHE A 189 7.31 15.00 -10.00
C PHE A 189 7.54 15.20 -8.49
N MET A 190 8.28 14.28 -7.85
CA MET A 190 8.63 14.37 -6.42
C MET A 190 9.37 15.66 -6.07
N ASP A 191 10.35 16.07 -6.88
CA ASP A 191 11.05 17.33 -6.68
C ASP A 191 10.09 18.53 -6.79
N SER A 192 9.22 18.51 -7.81
CA SER A 192 8.27 19.60 -8.04
C SER A 192 7.25 19.72 -6.90
N LEU A 193 6.84 18.60 -6.29
CA LEU A 193 6.00 18.62 -5.08
C LEU A 193 6.73 19.21 -3.88
N LYS A 194 8.01 18.86 -3.70
CA LYS A 194 8.84 19.41 -2.63
C LYS A 194 9.07 20.93 -2.79
N GLU A 195 9.29 21.38 -4.03
CA GLU A 195 9.40 22.80 -4.38
C GLU A 195 8.09 23.58 -4.16
N TYR A 196 6.95 22.96 -4.42
CA TYR A 196 5.62 23.53 -4.16
C TYR A 196 5.37 23.79 -2.67
N GLY A 197 5.90 22.95 -1.78
CA GLY A 197 5.75 23.05 -0.34
C GLY A 197 4.41 22.47 0.16
N ALA A 198 3.78 23.13 1.13
CA ALA A 198 2.56 22.62 1.75
C ALA A 198 1.40 22.39 0.71
N PRO A 199 0.68 21.25 0.83
CA PRO A 199 0.67 20.25 1.90
C PRO A 199 1.71 19.12 1.75
N PHE A 200 2.63 19.20 0.77
CA PHE A 200 3.57 18.13 0.40
C PHE A 200 4.88 18.15 1.22
N ASP A 201 4.99 19.01 2.21
CA ASP A 201 6.09 19.10 3.17
C ASP A 201 5.99 18.11 4.34
N LYS A 202 4.91 17.35 4.41
CA LYS A 202 4.62 16.34 5.44
C LYS A 202 4.08 15.05 4.80
N GLN A 203 3.82 14.04 5.62
CA GLN A 203 3.25 12.78 5.14
C GLN A 203 1.93 13.02 4.39
N CYS A 204 1.90 12.67 3.12
CA CYS A 204 0.74 12.85 2.24
C CYS A 204 0.65 11.78 1.14
N TYR A 205 -0.52 11.71 0.51
CA TYR A 205 -0.86 10.80 -0.58
C TYR A 205 -1.27 11.64 -1.78
N VAL A 206 -0.70 11.36 -2.95
CA VAL A 206 -0.85 12.19 -4.14
C VAL A 206 -1.17 11.35 -5.36
N ALA A 207 -2.23 11.71 -6.09
CA ALA A 207 -2.52 11.26 -7.44
C ALA A 207 -2.04 12.35 -8.41
N GLY A 208 -0.96 12.09 -9.12
CA GLY A 208 -0.25 13.07 -9.94
C GLY A 208 -0.44 12.83 -11.43
N LEU A 209 -1.10 13.74 -12.13
CA LEU A 209 -1.24 13.73 -13.58
C LEU A 209 -0.15 14.60 -14.22
N ILE A 210 0.62 14.05 -15.17
CA ILE A 210 1.57 14.82 -15.98
C ILE A 210 0.81 15.43 -17.16
N LEU A 211 0.64 16.76 -17.16
CA LEU A 211 -0.18 17.45 -18.16
C LEU A 211 0.39 17.34 -19.57
N ASP A 212 1.69 17.52 -19.69
CA ASP A 212 2.39 17.70 -20.96
C ASP A 212 2.77 16.38 -21.65
N SER A 213 2.13 15.26 -21.32
CA SER A 213 2.36 14.00 -22.01
C SER A 213 1.97 14.11 -23.46
N HIS A 214 2.82 13.59 -24.37
CA HIS A 214 2.67 13.72 -25.80
C HIS A 214 2.95 12.42 -26.54
N TYR A 215 2.04 12.02 -27.43
CA TYR A 215 2.22 10.88 -28.32
C TYR A 215 3.12 11.24 -29.49
N ASP A 216 4.29 10.63 -29.55
CA ASP A 216 5.27 10.87 -30.60
C ASP A 216 5.00 9.97 -31.81
N THR A 217 4.43 10.54 -32.86
CA THR A 217 4.12 9.86 -34.14
C THR A 217 5.30 9.80 -35.10
N SER A 218 6.49 10.26 -34.73
CA SER A 218 7.69 10.22 -35.56
C SER A 218 8.03 8.78 -35.95
N PRO A 219 8.59 8.55 -37.17
CA PRO A 219 9.00 7.23 -37.62
C PRO A 219 9.93 6.54 -36.61
N ASN A 220 9.61 5.30 -36.24
CA ASN A 220 10.31 4.46 -35.26
C ASN A 220 10.17 4.91 -33.79
N MET A 221 9.33 5.87 -33.44
CA MET A 221 9.01 6.25 -32.08
C MET A 221 7.72 5.54 -31.63
N GLY A 222 6.55 6.04 -31.91
CA GLY A 222 5.27 5.37 -31.60
C GLY A 222 5.03 5.10 -30.13
N PHE A 223 5.58 5.96 -29.23
CA PHE A 223 5.40 5.87 -27.79
C PHE A 223 5.04 7.23 -27.18
N ILE A 224 4.61 7.20 -25.92
CA ILE A 224 4.17 8.40 -25.21
C ILE A 224 5.34 8.98 -24.42
N ARG A 225 5.74 10.21 -24.76
CA ARG A 225 6.70 11.00 -24.00
C ARG A 225 6.03 11.66 -22.82
N GLY A 226 6.77 11.90 -21.74
CA GLY A 226 6.23 12.52 -20.52
C GLY A 226 5.17 11.66 -19.84
N HIS A 227 5.21 10.34 -20.05
CA HIS A 227 4.32 9.38 -19.42
C HIS A 227 5.11 8.30 -18.69
N ALA A 228 4.69 8.05 -17.45
CA ALA A 228 5.03 6.86 -16.69
C ALA A 228 3.82 6.51 -15.82
N ALA A 229 3.51 5.23 -15.75
CA ALA A 229 2.55 4.66 -14.81
C ALA A 229 3.36 4.05 -13.66
N LEU A 230 3.52 4.79 -12.58
CA LEU A 230 4.32 4.42 -11.41
C LEU A 230 3.65 4.89 -10.13
N GLY A 231 3.60 4.02 -9.13
CA GLY A 231 3.02 4.33 -7.83
C GLY A 231 3.84 3.79 -6.66
N GLY A 232 3.81 4.49 -5.53
CA GLY A 232 4.51 4.08 -4.32
C GLY A 232 5.07 5.26 -3.52
N GLY A 233 6.25 5.08 -2.93
CA GLY A 233 6.97 6.12 -2.18
C GLY A 233 7.65 5.56 -0.95
N TRP A 234 8.78 6.15 -0.58
CA TRP A 234 9.61 5.73 0.57
C TRP A 234 9.84 6.83 1.60
N ASP A 235 9.57 8.07 1.23
CA ASP A 235 9.63 9.22 2.13
C ASP A 235 8.23 9.55 2.68
N ASN A 236 8.04 10.80 3.09
CA ASN A 236 6.75 11.29 3.56
C ASN A 236 5.70 11.38 2.45
N ILE A 237 6.09 11.44 1.17
CA ILE A 237 5.17 11.54 0.05
C ILE A 237 4.95 10.16 -0.58
N ARG A 238 3.69 9.74 -0.64
CA ARG A 238 3.24 8.60 -1.41
C ARG A 238 2.60 9.13 -2.70
N LEU A 239 3.15 8.78 -3.85
CA LEU A 239 2.79 9.35 -5.14
C LEU A 239 2.45 8.26 -6.15
N GLY A 240 1.31 8.41 -6.83
CA GLY A 240 0.98 7.67 -8.04
C GLY A 240 0.95 8.63 -9.22
N ILE A 241 1.72 8.38 -10.28
CA ILE A 241 1.79 9.24 -11.46
C ILE A 241 1.19 8.57 -12.69
N PHE A 242 0.61 9.38 -13.56
CA PHE A 242 0.08 8.98 -14.86
C PHE A 242 0.19 10.13 -15.86
N GLY A 243 0.26 9.82 -17.16
CA GLY A 243 0.29 10.83 -18.21
C GLY A 243 -1.10 11.24 -18.70
N SER A 244 -1.22 12.40 -19.33
CA SER A 244 -2.49 12.95 -19.81
C SER A 244 -2.96 12.40 -21.16
N HIS A 245 -2.22 11.52 -21.80
CA HIS A 245 -2.43 11.06 -23.18
C HIS A 245 -3.81 10.43 -23.48
N LEU A 246 -4.51 9.88 -22.46
CA LEU A 246 -5.86 9.33 -22.59
C LEU A 246 -6.94 10.26 -22.03
N THR A 247 -6.56 11.40 -21.43
CA THR A 247 -7.47 12.32 -20.74
C THR A 247 -8.47 12.99 -21.69
N HIS A 248 -8.21 13.05 -23.00
CA HIS A 248 -9.17 13.56 -23.97
C HIS A 248 -10.53 12.85 -23.92
N ALA A 249 -10.55 11.54 -23.58
CA ALA A 249 -11.74 10.70 -23.51
C ALA A 249 -12.46 10.72 -22.15
N TRP A 250 -11.93 11.40 -21.11
CA TRP A 250 -12.53 11.38 -19.78
C TRP A 250 -13.70 12.34 -19.66
N PRO A 251 -14.70 12.01 -18.80
CA PRO A 251 -15.80 12.91 -18.48
C PRO A 251 -15.33 14.12 -17.67
N ARG A 252 -15.90 15.29 -17.95
CA ARG A 252 -15.72 16.52 -17.15
C ARG A 252 -16.71 16.60 -16.00
N TYR A 253 -17.91 16.05 -16.21
CA TYR A 253 -19.07 16.15 -15.34
C TYR A 253 -19.72 14.78 -15.17
N LEU A 254 -20.56 14.60 -14.15
CA LEU A 254 -21.31 13.36 -13.94
C LEU A 254 -22.21 13.00 -15.12
N GLU A 255 -22.80 13.99 -15.78
CA GLU A 255 -23.68 13.80 -16.94
C GLU A 255 -22.94 13.19 -18.14
N GLU A 256 -21.62 13.35 -18.22
CA GLU A 256 -20.79 12.80 -19.30
C GLU A 256 -20.28 11.37 -19.02
N VAL A 257 -20.41 10.87 -17.78
CA VAL A 257 -19.82 9.58 -17.37
C VAL A 257 -20.32 8.43 -18.24
N VAL A 258 -21.63 8.30 -18.41
CA VAL A 258 -22.20 7.21 -19.20
C VAL A 258 -21.83 7.33 -20.67
N SER A 259 -21.91 8.53 -21.26
CA SER A 259 -21.57 8.77 -22.66
C SER A 259 -20.09 8.51 -22.95
N CYS A 260 -19.16 8.95 -22.10
CA CYS A 260 -17.74 8.70 -22.26
C CYS A 260 -17.39 7.20 -22.16
N PHE A 261 -17.99 6.47 -21.23
CA PHE A 261 -17.80 5.01 -21.13
C PHE A 261 -18.52 4.19 -22.21
N GLN A 262 -19.29 4.84 -23.07
CA GLN A 262 -19.99 4.21 -24.20
C GLN A 262 -19.57 4.77 -25.55
N ASP A 263 -18.63 5.70 -25.59
CA ASP A 263 -18.18 6.36 -26.82
C ASP A 263 -17.32 5.42 -27.68
N ASN A 264 -17.93 4.88 -28.72
CA ASN A 264 -17.29 3.92 -29.63
C ASN A 264 -16.52 4.59 -30.78
N THR A 265 -16.22 5.89 -30.68
CA THR A 265 -15.38 6.59 -31.66
C THR A 265 -14.01 5.94 -31.73
N ILE A 266 -13.55 5.65 -32.93
CA ILE A 266 -12.22 5.04 -33.18
C ILE A 266 -11.13 6.08 -32.89
N THR A 267 -10.10 5.65 -32.17
CA THR A 267 -8.92 6.48 -31.88
C THR A 267 -8.12 6.70 -33.17
N ASP A 268 -7.88 7.96 -33.53
CA ASP A 268 -7.01 8.32 -34.67
C ASP A 268 -5.53 8.17 -34.25
N GLU A 269 -4.94 7.06 -34.60
CA GLU A 269 -3.54 6.72 -34.27
C GLU A 269 -2.48 7.62 -34.95
N ASN A 270 -2.88 8.46 -35.90
CA ASN A 270 -1.98 9.48 -36.47
C ASN A 270 -1.80 10.68 -35.52
N ARG A 271 -2.63 10.80 -34.51
CA ARG A 271 -2.62 11.95 -33.59
C ARG A 271 -2.60 11.54 -32.12
N LEU A 272 -3.22 10.41 -31.77
CA LEU A 272 -3.50 10.01 -30.40
C LEU A 272 -2.95 8.61 -30.14
N SER A 273 -2.47 8.39 -28.94
CA SER A 273 -2.03 7.07 -28.51
C SER A 273 -3.22 6.11 -28.40
N ASN A 274 -3.02 4.88 -28.87
CA ASN A 274 -3.92 3.75 -28.62
C ASN A 274 -3.44 2.85 -27.47
N ASP A 275 -2.51 3.34 -26.65
CA ASP A 275 -1.92 2.62 -25.50
C ASP A 275 -1.46 1.19 -25.86
N ALA A 276 -0.55 1.10 -26.83
CA ALA A 276 -0.04 -0.17 -27.38
C ALA A 276 -1.13 -1.13 -27.93
N GLY A 277 -2.20 -0.58 -28.51
CA GLY A 277 -3.29 -1.33 -29.12
C GLY A 277 -4.46 -1.65 -28.19
N GLU A 278 -4.43 -1.22 -26.94
CA GLU A 278 -5.49 -1.50 -25.96
C GLU A 278 -6.62 -0.47 -25.97
N SER A 279 -6.34 0.77 -26.40
CA SER A 279 -7.27 1.91 -26.40
C SER A 279 -7.72 2.32 -27.81
N GLY A 280 -8.09 1.37 -28.65
CA GLY A 280 -8.51 1.61 -30.04
C GLY A 280 -9.86 2.34 -30.19
N THR A 281 -10.56 2.63 -29.10
CA THR A 281 -11.81 3.42 -29.06
C THR A 281 -11.83 4.31 -27.83
N TRP A 282 -12.59 5.41 -27.87
CA TRP A 282 -12.60 6.38 -26.77
C TRP A 282 -13.14 5.84 -25.47
N TRP A 283 -14.14 4.95 -25.49
CA TRP A 283 -14.58 4.31 -24.24
C TRP A 283 -13.48 3.47 -23.58
N ARG A 284 -12.60 2.85 -24.39
CA ARG A 284 -11.42 2.13 -23.87
C ARG A 284 -10.36 3.10 -23.36
N CYS A 285 -10.13 4.21 -24.07
CA CYS A 285 -9.28 5.30 -23.57
C CYS A 285 -9.77 5.80 -22.21
N CYS A 286 -11.08 5.97 -22.04
CA CYS A 286 -11.69 6.37 -20.77
C CYS A 286 -11.45 5.32 -19.67
N ASN A 287 -11.73 4.05 -19.96
CA ASN A 287 -11.52 2.93 -19.01
C ASN A 287 -10.06 2.82 -18.55
N ILE A 288 -9.15 2.71 -19.51
CA ILE A 288 -7.72 2.50 -19.24
C ILE A 288 -7.16 3.73 -18.54
N GLY A 289 -7.44 4.92 -19.04
CA GLY A 289 -6.90 6.15 -18.46
C GLY A 289 -7.30 6.34 -17.00
N ILE A 290 -8.61 6.26 -16.69
CA ILE A 290 -9.12 6.43 -15.32
C ILE A 290 -8.70 5.24 -14.45
N GLY A 291 -8.77 4.01 -14.98
CA GLY A 291 -8.53 2.80 -14.21
C GLY A 291 -7.06 2.48 -13.99
N ALA A 292 -6.19 2.70 -14.98
CA ALA A 292 -4.75 2.53 -14.81
C ALA A 292 -4.17 3.62 -13.88
N PHE A 293 -4.69 4.83 -13.93
CA PHE A 293 -4.30 5.83 -12.94
C PHE A 293 -4.78 5.46 -11.52
N LEU A 294 -5.98 4.86 -11.37
CA LEU A 294 -6.42 4.29 -10.10
C LEU A 294 -5.50 3.16 -9.61
N HIS A 295 -4.91 2.36 -10.52
CA HIS A 295 -3.91 1.36 -10.18
C HIS A 295 -2.69 2.01 -9.50
N GLU A 296 -2.17 3.11 -10.04
CA GLU A 296 -1.04 3.84 -9.44
C GLU A 296 -1.43 4.50 -8.10
N VAL A 297 -2.68 4.97 -7.97
CA VAL A 297 -3.24 5.38 -6.68
C VAL A 297 -3.31 4.21 -5.70
N GLY A 298 -3.61 3.01 -6.16
CA GLY A 298 -3.56 1.79 -5.35
C GLY A 298 -2.18 1.57 -4.73
N HIS A 299 -1.10 1.70 -5.52
CA HIS A 299 0.27 1.65 -5.01
C HIS A 299 0.57 2.78 -4.01
N CYS A 300 0.09 3.99 -4.30
CA CYS A 300 0.17 5.12 -3.36
C CYS A 300 -0.49 4.78 -2.01
N LEU A 301 -1.58 4.01 -2.02
CA LEU A 301 -2.32 3.52 -0.86
C LEU A 301 -1.81 2.14 -0.34
N THR A 302 -0.59 1.75 -0.69
CA THR A 302 0.11 0.52 -0.26
C THR A 302 -0.38 -0.81 -0.84
N ALA A 303 -1.25 -0.81 -1.84
CA ALA A 303 -1.67 -2.03 -2.50
C ALA A 303 -0.56 -2.58 -3.42
N PRO A 304 -0.09 -3.82 -3.25
CA PRO A 304 0.79 -4.47 -4.21
C PRO A 304 0.01 -4.99 -5.42
N HIS A 305 0.72 -5.39 -6.48
CA HIS A 305 0.13 -6.15 -7.57
C HIS A 305 -0.58 -7.40 -7.05
N SER A 306 -1.70 -7.75 -7.67
CA SER A 306 -2.56 -8.87 -7.28
C SER A 306 -2.93 -9.73 -8.48
N PRO A 307 -3.38 -10.99 -8.27
CA PRO A 307 -3.74 -11.90 -9.36
C PRO A 307 -4.87 -11.40 -10.27
N SER A 308 -5.73 -10.55 -9.75
CA SER A 308 -6.88 -10.00 -10.49
C SER A 308 -7.25 -8.60 -9.98
N GLY A 309 -8.20 -7.95 -10.64
CA GLY A 309 -8.71 -6.64 -10.26
C GLY A 309 -7.83 -5.47 -10.70
N ILE A 310 -8.05 -4.31 -10.11
CA ILE A 310 -7.38 -3.04 -10.44
C ILE A 310 -5.84 -3.19 -10.38
N MET A 311 -5.31 -3.86 -9.35
CA MET A 311 -3.86 -4.06 -9.18
C MET A 311 -3.27 -5.15 -10.10
N SER A 312 -4.03 -5.59 -11.11
CA SER A 312 -3.60 -6.35 -12.27
C SER A 312 -3.96 -5.52 -13.52
N ARG A 313 -4.79 -6.06 -14.42
CA ARG A 313 -5.31 -5.31 -15.59
C ARG A 313 -6.84 -5.20 -15.57
N GLY A 314 -7.48 -5.45 -14.42
CA GLY A 314 -8.94 -5.40 -14.26
C GLY A 314 -9.55 -4.02 -14.46
N PHE A 315 -8.74 -2.97 -14.57
CA PHE A 315 -9.18 -1.61 -14.91
C PHE A 315 -9.81 -1.51 -16.32
N ASN A 316 -9.55 -2.46 -17.22
CA ASN A 316 -10.16 -2.49 -18.55
C ASN A 316 -11.70 -2.66 -18.52
N ASN A 317 -12.26 -3.04 -17.37
CA ASN A 317 -13.69 -3.22 -17.16
C ASN A 317 -14.28 -2.22 -16.14
N LEU A 318 -13.61 -1.08 -15.90
CA LEU A 318 -14.06 -0.07 -14.93
C LEU A 318 -15.45 0.49 -15.28
N ASN A 319 -15.77 0.63 -16.58
CA ASN A 319 -17.07 1.06 -17.09
C ASN A 319 -18.23 0.25 -16.49
N ARG A 320 -18.04 -1.04 -16.22
CA ARG A 320 -19.07 -1.95 -15.69
C ARG A 320 -19.51 -1.60 -14.27
N THR A 321 -18.77 -0.74 -13.58
CA THR A 321 -19.18 -0.14 -12.30
C THR A 321 -20.22 0.97 -12.51
N PHE A 322 -20.15 1.69 -13.63
CA PHE A 322 -20.89 2.94 -13.85
C PHE A 322 -21.94 2.84 -14.96
N THR A 323 -21.85 1.80 -15.82
CA THR A 323 -22.77 1.62 -16.95
C THR A 323 -23.30 0.18 -16.98
N VAL A 324 -24.53 0.03 -17.47
CA VAL A 324 -25.16 -1.28 -17.68
C VAL A 324 -25.03 -1.76 -19.13
N LYS A 325 -24.44 -0.94 -20.00
CA LYS A 325 -24.26 -1.24 -21.42
C LYS A 325 -22.82 -0.93 -21.83
N GLU A 326 -22.24 -1.79 -22.62
CA GLU A 326 -20.90 -1.68 -23.14
C GLU A 326 -20.97 -1.69 -24.68
N PRO A 327 -20.17 -0.87 -25.40
CA PRO A 327 -20.14 -0.92 -26.84
C PRO A 327 -19.84 -2.33 -27.37
N ASN A 328 -20.52 -2.71 -28.45
CA ASN A 328 -20.39 -4.04 -29.08
C ASN A 328 -20.82 -5.24 -28.22
N ASN A 329 -21.45 -5.02 -27.07
CA ASN A 329 -22.03 -6.08 -26.25
C ASN A 329 -23.57 -6.04 -26.37
N SER A 330 -24.15 -7.14 -26.79
CA SER A 330 -25.62 -7.27 -26.97
C SER A 330 -26.36 -7.46 -25.63
N PHE A 331 -25.65 -7.85 -24.57
CA PHE A 331 -26.23 -8.12 -23.26
C PHE A 331 -25.85 -7.00 -22.26
N PRO A 332 -26.71 -6.76 -21.26
CA PRO A 332 -26.31 -5.89 -20.14
C PRO A 332 -25.06 -6.41 -19.45
N THR A 333 -24.17 -5.49 -19.08
CA THR A 333 -22.97 -5.81 -18.31
C THR A 333 -23.36 -6.11 -16.86
N THR A 334 -22.61 -7.02 -16.22
CA THR A 334 -22.78 -7.31 -14.81
C THR A 334 -21.61 -6.73 -14.01
N PRO A 335 -21.85 -6.22 -12.81
CA PRO A 335 -20.79 -5.73 -11.93
C PRO A 335 -20.22 -6.85 -11.06
N SER A 336 -20.25 -8.12 -11.51
CA SER A 336 -19.65 -9.24 -10.78
C SER A 336 -18.12 -9.13 -10.73
N GLU A 337 -17.49 -9.72 -9.72
CA GLU A 337 -16.03 -9.76 -9.61
C GLU A 337 -15.36 -10.44 -10.81
N GLU A 338 -16.03 -11.43 -11.40
CA GLU A 338 -15.51 -12.17 -12.56
C GLU A 338 -15.51 -11.33 -13.84
N GLU A 339 -16.48 -10.41 -13.99
CA GLU A 339 -16.70 -9.66 -15.21
C GLU A 339 -16.43 -8.16 -15.07
N GLY A 340 -16.39 -7.61 -13.86
CA GLY A 340 -16.17 -6.21 -13.54
C GLY A 340 -14.80 -5.89 -12.98
N ALA A 341 -14.48 -4.61 -12.89
CA ALA A 341 -13.34 -4.16 -12.11
C ALA A 341 -13.60 -4.38 -10.61
N HIS A 342 -12.55 -4.76 -9.88
CA HIS A 342 -12.62 -4.94 -8.43
C HIS A 342 -11.27 -4.67 -7.77
N TRP A 343 -11.28 -4.38 -6.48
CA TRP A 343 -10.09 -4.51 -5.65
C TRP A 343 -9.96 -5.95 -5.18
N TYR A 344 -8.82 -6.59 -5.43
CA TYR A 344 -8.54 -7.92 -4.92
C TYR A 344 -8.63 -7.94 -3.38
N ARG A 345 -9.14 -9.02 -2.79
CA ARG A 345 -9.45 -9.08 -1.35
C ARG A 345 -8.26 -8.67 -0.46
N SER A 346 -7.02 -9.05 -0.78
CA SER A 346 -5.87 -8.62 0.02
C SER A 346 -5.64 -7.11 0.00
N ASN A 347 -5.90 -6.44 -1.14
CA ASN A 347 -5.82 -4.98 -1.23
C ASN A 347 -6.90 -4.31 -0.38
N VAL A 348 -8.13 -4.85 -0.40
CA VAL A 348 -9.25 -4.34 0.44
C VAL A 348 -8.93 -4.46 1.93
N ILE A 349 -8.31 -5.57 2.37
CA ILE A 349 -7.87 -5.74 3.75
C ILE A 349 -6.81 -4.70 4.13
N ARG A 350 -5.85 -4.41 3.25
CA ARG A 350 -4.87 -3.33 3.46
C ARG A 350 -5.57 -1.98 3.64
N PHE A 351 -6.51 -1.66 2.76
CA PHE A 351 -7.29 -0.41 2.84
C PHE A 351 -8.10 -0.32 4.13
N ARG A 352 -8.67 -1.42 4.63
CA ARG A 352 -9.42 -1.48 5.89
C ARG A 352 -8.64 -0.85 7.06
N TYR A 353 -7.33 -1.05 7.10
CA TYR A 353 -6.45 -0.56 8.17
C TYR A 353 -5.62 0.66 7.76
N HIS A 354 -5.75 1.14 6.52
CA HIS A 354 -4.99 2.29 6.03
C HIS A 354 -5.51 3.61 6.62
N PRO A 355 -4.63 4.57 6.99
CA PRO A 355 -5.04 5.83 7.62
C PRO A 355 -6.10 6.62 6.85
N CYS A 356 -6.05 6.60 5.50
CA CYS A 356 -7.03 7.29 4.66
C CYS A 356 -8.47 6.72 4.74
N PHE A 357 -8.62 5.46 5.21
CA PHE A 357 -9.91 4.74 5.24
C PHE A 357 -10.51 4.59 6.63
N ARG A 358 -9.86 5.15 7.63
CA ARG A 358 -10.25 4.97 9.02
C ARG A 358 -11.57 5.67 9.33
N LEU A 359 -12.44 5.02 10.10
CA LEU A 359 -13.69 5.62 10.55
C LEU A 359 -13.49 6.35 11.89
N PRO A 360 -14.21 7.47 12.14
CA PRO A 360 -14.00 8.30 13.34
C PRO A 360 -14.23 7.59 14.67
N PHE A 361 -15.09 6.57 14.68
CA PHE A 361 -15.39 5.77 15.88
C PHE A 361 -14.41 4.61 16.12
N GLU A 362 -13.48 4.37 15.23
CA GLU A 362 -12.43 3.37 15.40
C GLU A 362 -11.38 3.89 16.38
N PRO A 363 -10.90 3.04 17.31
CA PRO A 363 -9.93 3.48 18.31
C PRO A 363 -8.65 3.99 17.62
N PRO A 364 -8.03 5.07 18.14
CA PRO A 364 -6.79 5.59 17.59
C PRO A 364 -5.68 4.52 17.65
N GLU A 365 -4.79 4.54 16.68
CA GLU A 365 -3.61 3.69 16.69
C GLU A 365 -2.82 3.97 17.96
N LYS A 366 -2.49 2.89 18.70
CA LYS A 366 -1.68 3.02 19.91
C LYS A 366 -0.25 3.37 19.52
N ILE A 367 0.26 4.47 20.04
CA ILE A 367 1.60 5.00 19.73
C ILE A 367 2.70 3.96 20.03
N ASP A 368 2.54 3.18 21.09
CA ASP A 368 3.46 2.12 21.50
C ASP A 368 3.45 0.91 20.55
N LEU A 369 2.44 0.77 19.68
CA LEU A 369 2.35 -0.26 18.65
C LEU A 369 2.76 0.21 17.26
N LYS A 370 3.09 1.48 17.09
CA LYS A 370 3.55 2.02 15.81
C LYS A 370 4.86 1.35 15.39
N ASN A 371 4.93 0.91 14.14
CA ASN A 371 6.10 0.22 13.54
C ASN A 371 6.43 -1.14 14.20
N ILE A 372 5.49 -1.77 14.90
CA ILE A 372 5.68 -3.14 15.40
C ILE A 372 5.22 -4.11 14.32
N GLY A 373 6.16 -4.88 13.80
CA GLY A 373 5.91 -5.97 12.86
C GLY A 373 5.68 -7.32 13.54
N ALA A 374 5.61 -8.37 12.75
CA ALA A 374 5.45 -9.73 13.22
C ALA A 374 6.79 -10.38 13.52
N ASP A 375 6.88 -11.11 14.62
CA ASP A 375 7.94 -12.07 14.89
C ASP A 375 7.47 -13.47 14.51
N PHE A 376 8.40 -14.35 14.10
CA PHE A 376 8.03 -15.71 13.69
C PHE A 376 9.10 -16.75 14.05
N TRP A 377 8.63 -17.98 14.33
CA TRP A 377 9.45 -19.12 14.77
C TRP A 377 8.97 -20.42 14.15
N ILE A 378 9.88 -21.37 13.98
CA ILE A 378 9.54 -22.76 13.65
C ILE A 378 9.40 -23.57 14.95
N LEU A 379 8.20 -24.08 15.18
CA LEU A 379 7.90 -24.99 16.29
C LEU A 379 7.57 -26.38 15.72
N ASN A 380 8.56 -27.22 15.59
CA ASN A 380 8.44 -28.55 15.01
C ASN A 380 7.85 -28.55 13.57
N LYS A 381 6.53 -28.68 13.42
CA LYS A 381 5.79 -28.68 12.14
C LYS A 381 5.06 -27.34 11.87
N PHE A 382 5.09 -26.41 12.83
CA PHE A 382 4.34 -25.17 12.75
C PHE A 382 5.26 -23.98 12.58
N LEU A 383 4.83 -23.04 11.76
CA LEU A 383 5.27 -21.65 11.77
C LEU A 383 4.36 -20.91 12.78
N LEU A 384 4.94 -20.48 13.89
CA LEU A 384 4.30 -19.59 14.86
C LEU A 384 4.60 -18.15 14.45
N ILE A 385 3.59 -17.31 14.40
CA ILE A 385 3.68 -15.89 14.06
C ILE A 385 3.03 -15.11 15.19
N LYS A 386 3.70 -14.09 15.71
CA LYS A 386 3.19 -13.20 16.75
C LYS A 386 3.36 -11.75 16.35
N CYS A 387 2.32 -10.95 16.61
CA CYS A 387 2.35 -9.50 16.39
C CYS A 387 1.46 -8.81 17.43
N SER A 388 2.03 -8.00 18.31
CA SER A 388 1.25 -7.29 19.34
C SER A 388 0.33 -6.22 18.75
N ALA A 389 0.60 -5.73 17.55
CA ALA A 389 -0.30 -4.85 16.81
C ALA A 389 -1.51 -5.58 16.20
N GLY A 390 -1.51 -6.93 16.23
CA GLY A 390 -2.46 -7.78 15.53
C GLY A 390 -2.10 -7.99 14.07
N ILE A 391 -2.39 -9.17 13.55
CA ILE A 391 -2.19 -9.53 12.14
C ILE A 391 -3.53 -9.35 11.42
N SER A 392 -3.50 -8.66 10.28
CA SER A 392 -4.67 -8.47 9.42
C SER A 392 -4.68 -9.43 8.23
N LEU A 393 -3.49 -9.75 7.72
CA LEU A 393 -3.33 -10.42 6.45
C LEU A 393 -1.98 -11.14 6.39
N ILE A 394 -1.94 -12.30 5.76
CA ILE A 394 -0.70 -12.94 5.34
C ILE A 394 -0.78 -13.16 3.83
N GLU A 395 0.07 -12.49 3.07
CA GLU A 395 0.18 -12.67 1.63
C GLU A 395 1.23 -13.73 1.30
N ILE A 396 0.96 -14.53 0.29
CA ILE A 396 1.82 -15.64 -0.15
C ILE A 396 2.30 -15.35 -1.55
N TYR A 397 3.62 -15.29 -1.71
CA TYR A 397 4.28 -14.94 -2.95
C TYR A 397 5.05 -16.14 -3.52
N VAL A 398 5.03 -16.26 -4.83
CA VAL A 398 5.92 -17.10 -5.63
C VAL A 398 6.46 -16.25 -6.78
N ARG A 399 7.78 -16.23 -6.97
CA ARG A 399 8.45 -15.41 -7.99
C ARG A 399 8.01 -13.93 -7.95
N ASN A 400 7.89 -13.36 -6.76
CA ASN A 400 7.45 -11.98 -6.49
C ASN A 400 5.98 -11.66 -6.87
N ASN A 401 5.18 -12.66 -7.24
CA ASN A 401 3.74 -12.48 -7.49
C ASN A 401 2.94 -13.03 -6.31
N ILE A 402 1.91 -12.31 -5.89
CA ILE A 402 0.92 -12.83 -4.95
C ILE A 402 0.16 -13.96 -5.63
N ILE A 403 0.13 -15.13 -5.01
CA ILE A 403 -0.61 -16.30 -5.49
C ILE A 403 -1.73 -16.72 -4.55
N GLY A 404 -1.79 -16.11 -3.38
CA GLY A 404 -2.81 -16.37 -2.37
C GLY A 404 -2.61 -15.52 -1.13
N TYR A 405 -3.57 -15.62 -0.24
CA TYR A 405 -3.55 -14.91 1.04
C TYR A 405 -4.29 -15.70 2.12
N LEU A 406 -4.05 -15.35 3.38
CA LEU A 406 -4.81 -15.77 4.54
C LEU A 406 -5.39 -14.51 5.19
N ASP A 407 -6.72 -14.47 5.34
CA ASP A 407 -7.49 -13.32 5.84
C ASP A 407 -7.71 -13.44 7.35
N TYR A 408 -7.30 -12.43 8.09
CA TYR A 408 -7.50 -12.29 9.55
C TYR A 408 -8.16 -10.95 9.89
N SER A 409 -8.77 -10.29 8.90
CA SER A 409 -9.35 -8.96 9.06
C SER A 409 -10.58 -8.93 9.97
N ASP A 410 -11.34 -10.02 10.02
CA ASP A 410 -12.57 -10.14 10.82
C ASP A 410 -12.29 -10.58 12.27
N GLU A 411 -11.11 -11.08 12.56
CA GLU A 411 -10.73 -11.57 13.88
C GLU A 411 -10.32 -10.42 14.81
N TYR A 412 -10.99 -10.35 15.96
CA TYR A 412 -10.65 -9.35 16.95
C TYR A 412 -9.30 -9.69 17.61
N ASN A 413 -8.31 -8.77 17.43
CA ASN A 413 -6.98 -8.89 18.05
C ASN A 413 -6.22 -10.20 17.80
N GLN A 414 -6.20 -10.68 16.54
CA GLN A 414 -5.37 -11.85 16.19
C GLN A 414 -3.88 -11.52 16.34
N THR A 415 -3.33 -11.79 17.52
CA THR A 415 -1.92 -11.49 17.86
C THR A 415 -1.01 -12.71 17.76
N GLU A 416 -1.58 -13.92 17.63
CA GLU A 416 -0.84 -15.17 17.48
C GLU A 416 -1.51 -16.07 16.43
N ILE A 417 -0.71 -16.58 15.49
CA ILE A 417 -1.14 -17.49 14.43
C ILE A 417 -0.19 -18.68 14.38
N ARG A 418 -0.72 -19.89 14.19
CA ARG A 418 0.04 -21.11 14.01
C ARG A 418 -0.35 -21.76 12.67
N LEU A 419 0.60 -21.83 11.73
CA LEU A 419 0.40 -22.42 10.41
C LEU A 419 1.20 -23.72 10.29
N LYS A 420 0.60 -24.76 9.75
CA LYS A 420 1.34 -25.98 9.40
C LYS A 420 2.17 -25.75 8.14
N VAL A 421 3.47 -25.82 8.26
CA VAL A 421 4.42 -25.55 7.18
C VAL A 421 4.17 -26.45 5.97
N ASP A 422 3.98 -27.75 6.21
CA ASP A 422 3.78 -28.73 5.14
C ASP A 422 2.48 -28.47 4.35
N GLU A 423 1.42 -27.98 5.02
CA GLU A 423 0.15 -27.63 4.35
C GLU A 423 0.32 -26.40 3.44
N ILE A 424 1.05 -25.38 3.90
CA ILE A 424 1.35 -24.19 3.09
C ILE A 424 2.22 -24.56 1.88
N ILE A 425 3.27 -25.34 2.10
CA ILE A 425 4.15 -25.80 1.02
C ILE A 425 3.38 -26.65 0.01
N LYS A 426 2.53 -27.56 0.48
CA LYS A 426 1.69 -28.41 -0.40
C LYS A 426 0.71 -27.57 -1.23
N LYS A 427 0.08 -26.57 -0.60
CA LYS A 427 -0.95 -25.75 -1.26
C LYS A 427 -0.37 -24.79 -2.29
N TYR A 428 0.77 -24.14 -2.00
CA TYR A 428 1.27 -23.01 -2.77
C TYR A 428 2.64 -23.27 -3.44
N GLY A 429 3.50 -24.09 -2.85
CA GLY A 429 4.88 -24.25 -3.28
C GLY A 429 5.06 -25.16 -4.47
N GLY A 430 4.38 -26.29 -4.50
CA GLY A 430 4.74 -27.37 -5.42
C GLY A 430 6.21 -27.79 -5.23
N LYS A 431 6.79 -28.49 -6.21
CA LYS A 431 8.12 -29.10 -6.09
C LYS A 431 9.29 -28.07 -6.20
N TYR A 432 9.08 -26.92 -6.84
CA TYR A 432 10.17 -26.03 -7.25
C TYR A 432 9.97 -24.54 -6.89
N ASN A 433 8.86 -24.17 -6.27
CA ASN A 433 8.56 -22.78 -5.99
C ASN A 433 9.01 -22.39 -4.58
N ILE A 434 9.83 -21.38 -4.50
CA ILE A 434 10.17 -20.72 -3.24
C ILE A 434 8.94 -19.92 -2.79
N ILE A 435 8.49 -20.19 -1.56
CA ILE A 435 7.38 -19.45 -0.94
C ILE A 435 7.96 -18.34 -0.08
N LYS A 436 7.64 -17.10 -0.47
CA LYS A 436 7.83 -15.91 0.35
C LYS A 436 6.49 -15.55 1.01
N MET A 437 6.52 -15.14 2.26
CA MET A 437 5.33 -14.73 3.01
C MET A 437 5.51 -13.29 3.50
N ASN A 438 4.46 -12.50 3.41
CA ASN A 438 4.39 -11.15 3.97
C ASN A 438 3.33 -11.12 5.06
N PHE A 439 3.73 -10.83 6.28
CA PHE A 439 2.85 -10.66 7.43
C PHE A 439 2.51 -9.18 7.57
N VAL A 440 1.26 -8.83 7.27
CA VAL A 440 0.76 -7.45 7.34
C VAL A 440 0.05 -7.25 8.67
N ALA A 441 0.60 -6.41 9.51
CA ALA A 441 0.00 -6.05 10.77
C ALA A 441 -1.13 -5.01 10.61
N LYS A 442 -2.03 -4.90 11.61
CA LYS A 442 -3.12 -3.90 11.61
C LYS A 442 -2.63 -2.46 11.64
N ASN A 443 -1.39 -2.21 12.07
CA ASN A 443 -0.70 -0.92 12.00
C ASN A 443 0.02 -0.67 10.66
N GLN A 444 -0.25 -1.47 9.62
CA GLN A 444 0.37 -1.42 8.29
C GLN A 444 1.86 -1.82 8.23
N THR A 445 2.46 -2.25 9.33
CA THR A 445 3.84 -2.74 9.29
C THR A 445 3.89 -4.10 8.59
N GLU A 446 4.81 -4.23 7.66
CA GLU A 446 5.05 -5.45 6.89
C GLU A 446 6.29 -6.18 7.41
N THR A 447 6.20 -7.50 7.51
CA THR A 447 7.34 -8.35 7.87
C THR A 447 7.43 -9.51 6.89
N PHE A 448 8.59 -9.68 6.26
CA PHE A 448 8.79 -10.68 5.23
C PHE A 448 9.53 -11.92 5.74
N LEU A 449 9.03 -13.08 5.37
CA LEU A 449 9.73 -14.35 5.41
C LEU A 449 10.07 -14.73 3.95
N GLU A 450 11.34 -14.54 3.56
CA GLU A 450 11.75 -14.61 2.15
C GLU A 450 11.70 -16.04 1.56
N ASN A 451 11.89 -17.06 2.39
CA ASN A 451 11.89 -18.45 1.94
C ASN A 451 11.44 -19.36 3.09
N LEU A 452 10.18 -19.77 3.06
CA LEU A 452 9.58 -20.63 4.08
C LEU A 452 10.26 -22.00 4.17
N GLN A 453 10.60 -22.61 3.03
CA GLN A 453 11.23 -23.93 2.98
C GLN A 453 12.63 -23.87 3.64
N LYS A 454 13.46 -22.95 3.17
CA LYS A 454 14.81 -22.75 3.70
C LYS A 454 14.76 -22.44 5.20
N PHE A 455 13.90 -21.51 5.60
CA PHE A 455 13.74 -21.15 7.01
C PHE A 455 13.29 -22.34 7.87
N SER A 456 12.35 -23.15 7.38
CA SER A 456 11.91 -24.36 8.09
C SER A 456 12.99 -25.40 8.26
N GLU A 457 13.88 -25.54 7.30
CA GLU A 457 15.01 -26.50 7.34
C GLU A 457 16.14 -25.98 8.24
N GLU A 458 16.62 -24.77 8.01
CA GLU A 458 17.75 -24.15 8.70
C GLU A 458 17.45 -23.79 10.17
N SER A 459 16.20 -23.57 10.51
CA SER A 459 15.80 -23.33 11.90
C SER A 459 15.92 -24.55 12.80
N LYS A 460 16.04 -25.76 12.24
CA LYS A 460 16.16 -27.02 13.02
C LYS A 460 17.59 -27.47 13.03
N ILE A 461 18.24 -27.42 14.19
CA ILE A 461 19.61 -27.89 14.37
C ILE A 461 19.70 -28.94 15.45
N ILE A 462 20.71 -29.80 15.38
CA ILE A 462 21.04 -30.79 16.42
C ILE A 462 22.30 -30.31 17.12
N LEU A 463 22.23 -30.15 18.42
CA LEU A 463 23.36 -29.79 19.25
C LEU A 463 23.73 -30.99 20.17
N PRO A 464 25.02 -31.30 20.35
CA PRO A 464 25.43 -32.26 21.36
C PRO A 464 24.81 -31.92 22.72
N ILE A 465 24.34 -32.93 23.45
CA ILE A 465 23.70 -32.80 24.79
C ILE A 465 22.31 -32.14 24.81
N TYR A 466 22.05 -31.14 23.96
CA TYR A 466 20.75 -30.47 23.85
C TYR A 466 19.76 -31.21 22.94
N GLY A 467 20.27 -32.09 22.06
CA GLY A 467 19.44 -32.74 21.05
C GLY A 467 18.91 -31.75 20.00
N LYS A 468 17.66 -31.92 19.62
CA LYS A 468 16.99 -31.04 18.64
C LYS A 468 16.64 -29.68 19.26
N VAL A 469 17.18 -28.62 18.68
CA VAL A 469 16.94 -27.23 19.05
C VAL A 469 16.56 -26.41 17.82
N PHE A 470 16.17 -25.15 18.03
CA PHE A 470 15.70 -24.29 16.94
C PHE A 470 16.44 -22.96 16.97
N LYS A 471 16.57 -22.36 15.77
CA LYS A 471 17.04 -20.98 15.56
C LYS A 471 15.84 -20.09 15.26
N SER A 472 15.85 -18.86 15.77
CA SER A 472 14.92 -17.80 15.32
C SER A 472 15.31 -17.31 13.92
N ASN A 473 14.53 -16.38 13.36
CA ASN A 473 15.07 -15.48 12.35
C ASN A 473 16.20 -14.62 12.97
N TYR A 474 17.14 -14.14 12.15
CA TYR A 474 18.19 -13.21 12.59
C TYR A 474 17.79 -11.77 12.20
N LEU A 475 18.29 -10.81 12.95
CA LEU A 475 18.21 -9.38 12.70
C LEU A 475 19.53 -8.91 12.07
N GLY A 476 19.49 -7.81 11.30
CA GLY A 476 20.64 -7.31 10.56
C GLY A 476 20.80 -7.94 9.17
N LYS A 477 21.83 -7.58 8.43
CA LYS A 477 22.04 -8.02 7.05
C LYS A 477 23.24 -8.97 6.94
N ILE A 478 23.03 -10.11 6.27
CA ILE A 478 24.11 -11.05 5.93
C ILE A 478 24.90 -10.51 4.73
N ASP A 479 26.23 -10.65 4.83
CA ASP A 479 27.18 -10.57 3.73
C ASP A 479 27.95 -11.90 3.70
N GLU A 480 28.17 -12.47 2.54
CA GLU A 480 28.83 -13.77 2.37
C GLU A 480 30.29 -13.82 2.91
N SER A 481 30.91 -12.66 3.09
CA SER A 481 32.28 -12.53 3.64
C SER A 481 32.36 -12.59 5.16
N LEU A 482 31.22 -12.71 5.88
CA LEU A 482 31.17 -12.62 7.33
C LEU A 482 31.40 -13.96 8.02
N THR A 483 32.01 -13.90 9.20
CA THR A 483 32.25 -15.08 10.04
C THR A 483 30.99 -15.40 10.86
N GLU A 484 30.54 -16.66 10.77
CA GLU A 484 29.41 -17.13 11.59
C GLU A 484 29.88 -17.39 13.05
N PHE A 485 29.01 -17.09 13.98
CA PHE A 485 29.18 -17.44 15.38
C PHE A 485 27.98 -18.19 15.97
N LYS A 486 28.29 -18.99 17.01
CA LYS A 486 27.30 -19.68 17.82
C LYS A 486 27.73 -19.68 19.29
N ILE A 487 26.90 -19.08 20.14
CA ILE A 487 27.16 -18.95 21.58
C ILE A 487 26.09 -19.72 22.33
N LEU A 488 26.50 -20.65 23.20
CA LEU A 488 25.60 -21.29 24.16
C LEU A 488 25.84 -20.72 25.54
N PHE A 489 24.77 -20.36 26.25
CA PHE A 489 24.86 -19.78 27.59
C PHE A 489 25.35 -20.82 28.62
N LYS A 490 25.12 -22.11 28.35
CA LYS A 490 25.61 -23.22 29.11
C LYS A 490 26.31 -24.21 28.15
N LYS A 491 27.50 -24.60 28.47
CA LYS A 491 28.28 -25.63 27.78
C LYS A 491 28.51 -26.81 28.72
N PHE A 492 29.03 -27.92 28.21
CA PHE A 492 29.39 -29.07 29.02
C PHE A 492 30.74 -29.60 28.57
N ILE A 493 31.61 -29.87 29.52
CA ILE A 493 32.85 -30.61 29.34
C ILE A 493 32.79 -31.81 30.32
N ASP A 494 32.86 -33.00 29.81
CA ASP A 494 32.79 -34.26 30.62
C ASP A 494 31.61 -34.23 31.61
N THR A 495 30.40 -33.84 31.16
CA THR A 495 29.16 -33.70 31.94
C THR A 495 29.14 -32.52 32.91
N LYS A 496 30.22 -31.81 33.18
CA LYS A 496 30.26 -30.64 34.06
C LYS A 496 29.70 -29.41 33.31
N PRO A 497 28.72 -28.71 33.89
CA PRO A 497 28.16 -27.53 33.30
C PRO A 497 29.11 -26.34 33.44
N ILE A 498 29.32 -25.65 32.31
CA ILE A 498 30.06 -24.40 32.21
C ILE A 498 29.10 -23.31 31.82
N THR A 499 28.89 -22.33 32.68
CA THR A 499 27.87 -21.28 32.53
C THR A 499 28.48 -19.95 32.12
N LEU A 500 27.73 -19.14 31.40
CA LEU A 500 28.08 -17.76 31.07
C LEU A 500 28.18 -16.94 32.35
N LYS A 501 29.32 -16.25 32.56
CA LYS A 501 29.59 -15.45 33.75
C LYS A 501 29.66 -13.94 33.47
N ARG A 502 30.10 -13.57 32.29
CA ARG A 502 30.32 -12.16 31.96
C ARG A 502 30.20 -11.92 30.46
N MET A 503 29.68 -10.76 30.12
CA MET A 503 29.73 -10.19 28.77
C MET A 503 30.43 -8.83 28.82
N ILE A 504 31.33 -8.59 27.89
CA ILE A 504 31.92 -7.26 27.64
C ILE A 504 31.44 -6.82 26.28
N ILE A 505 30.84 -5.63 26.22
CA ILE A 505 30.29 -5.05 25.02
C ILE A 505 31.06 -3.77 24.71
N LYS A 506 31.59 -3.69 23.50
CA LYS A 506 32.17 -2.46 22.93
C LYS A 506 31.25 -1.92 21.86
N TYR A 507 30.97 -0.63 21.88
CA TYR A 507 30.05 0.00 20.95
C TYR A 507 30.35 1.48 20.76
N ASP A 508 29.89 2.00 19.64
CA ASP A 508 29.78 3.44 19.36
C ASP A 508 28.37 3.72 18.85
N VAL A 509 28.17 4.00 17.57
CA VAL A 509 26.84 4.11 16.92
C VAL A 509 26.22 2.76 16.61
N VAL A 510 27.04 1.70 16.55
CA VAL A 510 26.66 0.28 16.38
C VAL A 510 27.41 -0.58 17.41
N ILE A 511 27.11 -1.86 17.47
CA ILE A 511 27.84 -2.81 18.32
C ILE A 511 29.13 -3.25 17.60
N ASN A 512 30.28 -2.78 18.11
CA ASN A 512 31.60 -3.12 17.56
C ASN A 512 31.99 -4.54 17.92
N SER A 513 31.86 -4.93 19.21
CA SER A 513 32.11 -6.31 19.60
C SER A 513 31.39 -6.73 20.86
N ILE A 514 31.19 -8.05 21.00
CA ILE A 514 30.72 -8.70 22.23
C ILE A 514 31.68 -9.82 22.58
N THR A 515 32.26 -9.78 23.77
CA THR A 515 33.08 -10.87 24.33
C THR A 515 32.35 -11.59 25.44
N PHE A 516 32.15 -12.88 25.31
CA PHE A 516 31.49 -13.75 26.28
C PHE A 516 32.56 -14.52 27.08
N TYR A 517 32.40 -14.57 28.39
CA TYR A 517 33.26 -15.31 29.31
C TYR A 517 32.47 -16.34 30.10
N TRP A 518 32.99 -17.57 30.13
CA TRP A 518 32.35 -18.67 30.89
C TRP A 518 33.07 -18.95 32.22
N SER A 519 32.45 -19.80 33.03
CA SER A 519 32.91 -20.16 34.39
C SER A 519 34.27 -20.93 34.41
N ASP A 520 34.69 -21.43 33.25
CA ASP A 520 36.00 -22.10 33.07
C ASP A 520 37.10 -21.13 32.58
N ASN A 521 36.84 -19.83 32.57
CA ASN A 521 37.68 -18.76 32.06
C ASN A 521 37.87 -18.77 30.52
N THR A 522 37.23 -19.68 29.79
CA THR A 522 37.20 -19.57 28.33
C THR A 522 36.41 -18.35 27.89
N ASN A 523 36.77 -17.78 26.75
CA ASN A 523 36.03 -16.67 26.15
C ASN A 523 35.86 -16.84 24.65
N LEU A 524 34.90 -16.12 24.10
CA LEU A 524 34.70 -15.97 22.66
C LEU A 524 34.27 -14.54 22.38
N ARG A 525 34.95 -13.94 21.40
CA ARG A 525 34.65 -12.61 20.90
C ARG A 525 34.01 -12.66 19.53
N ILE A 526 33.08 -11.75 19.30
CA ILE A 526 32.45 -11.45 18.02
C ILE A 526 32.71 -9.98 17.74
N GLY A 527 33.10 -9.63 16.52
CA GLY A 527 33.49 -8.27 16.16
C GLY A 527 34.99 -7.99 16.45
N ILE A 528 35.41 -6.75 16.15
CA ILE A 528 36.80 -6.34 16.25
C ILE A 528 37.21 -5.99 17.69
N ASP A 529 38.48 -6.18 17.99
CA ASP A 529 39.10 -5.70 19.22
C ASP A 529 39.96 -4.45 18.91
N ASP A 530 39.30 -3.36 18.69
CA ASP A 530 39.94 -2.06 18.65
C ASP A 530 39.88 -1.40 20.05
N ASP A 531 40.72 -0.42 20.29
CA ASP A 531 40.71 0.36 21.53
C ASP A 531 39.67 1.50 21.49
N GLU A 532 38.94 1.63 20.38
CA GLU A 532 37.94 2.66 20.18
C GLU A 532 36.57 2.25 20.72
N GLY A 533 35.75 3.25 21.07
CA GLY A 533 34.37 3.07 21.52
C GLY A 533 34.20 2.92 23.03
N ILE A 534 32.92 2.88 23.43
CA ILE A 534 32.51 2.76 24.83
C ILE A 534 32.50 1.27 25.22
N LYS A 535 33.24 0.94 26.28
CA LYS A 535 33.28 -0.43 26.85
C LYS A 535 32.37 -0.51 28.06
N LYS A 536 31.47 -1.48 28.06
CA LYS A 536 30.58 -1.81 29.19
C LYS A 536 30.60 -3.32 29.47
N GLU A 537 30.24 -3.66 30.71
CA GLU A 537 30.25 -5.03 31.22
C GLU A 537 28.90 -5.36 31.82
N PHE A 538 28.49 -6.65 31.66
CA PHE A 538 27.37 -7.26 32.35
C PHE A 538 27.82 -8.56 33.00
N LEU A 539 27.69 -8.65 34.33
CA LEU A 539 28.02 -9.81 35.14
C LEU A 539 26.77 -10.62 35.45
N PHE A 540 26.81 -11.92 35.21
CA PHE A 540 25.73 -12.85 35.51
C PHE A 540 25.92 -13.46 36.91
N GLU A 541 24.81 -13.55 37.65
CA GLU A 541 24.75 -14.28 38.93
C GLU A 541 24.67 -15.79 38.68
N GLU A 542 24.76 -16.58 39.75
CA GLU A 542 24.61 -18.02 39.65
C GLU A 542 23.18 -18.41 39.21
N GLY A 543 23.07 -19.25 38.18
CA GLY A 543 21.79 -19.63 37.58
C GLY A 543 21.12 -18.55 36.71
N GLU A 544 21.75 -17.39 36.57
CA GLU A 544 21.22 -16.31 35.72
C GLU A 544 21.44 -16.59 34.25
N LYS A 545 20.41 -16.35 33.42
CA LYS A 545 20.46 -16.50 31.98
C LYS A 545 19.66 -15.42 31.28
N ILE A 546 20.03 -15.08 30.05
CA ILE A 546 19.29 -14.15 29.21
C ILE A 546 17.96 -14.81 28.79
N VAL A 547 16.86 -14.10 28.92
CA VAL A 547 15.52 -14.55 28.48
C VAL A 547 14.90 -13.66 27.42
N LYS A 548 15.38 -12.41 27.29
CA LYS A 548 14.85 -11.45 26.32
C LYS A 548 15.94 -10.43 25.96
N ILE A 549 16.00 -10.07 24.70
CA ILE A 549 16.87 -9.01 24.17
C ILE A 549 16.01 -8.05 23.35
N LYS A 550 15.99 -6.77 23.72
CA LYS A 550 15.47 -5.72 22.86
C LYS A 550 16.61 -5.26 21.97
N VAL A 551 16.39 -5.18 20.68
CA VAL A 551 17.42 -4.91 19.67
C VAL A 551 16.94 -3.83 18.74
N ASN A 552 17.81 -2.87 18.42
CA ASN A 552 17.66 -2.03 17.25
C ASN A 552 18.62 -2.54 16.17
N SER A 553 18.14 -2.70 14.95
CA SER A 553 18.96 -3.16 13.83
C SER A 553 18.52 -2.58 12.50
N GLY A 554 19.52 -2.31 11.65
CA GLY A 554 19.36 -1.97 10.25
C GLY A 554 20.26 -2.90 9.42
N TRP A 555 21.36 -2.38 8.89
CA TRP A 555 22.42 -3.19 8.25
C TRP A 555 23.25 -3.96 9.28
N TYR A 556 23.38 -3.40 10.47
CA TYR A 556 24.11 -3.95 11.61
C TYR A 556 23.19 -4.04 12.83
N ILE A 557 23.71 -4.58 13.91
CA ILE A 557 23.10 -4.45 15.23
C ILE A 557 23.49 -3.09 15.79
N ASP A 558 22.56 -2.15 15.77
CA ASP A 558 22.79 -0.77 16.20
C ASP A 558 22.90 -0.68 17.73
N GLY A 559 22.04 -1.39 18.44
CA GLY A 559 22.10 -1.46 19.89
C GLY A 559 21.16 -2.48 20.49
N PHE A 560 21.35 -2.79 21.78
CA PHE A 560 20.48 -3.73 22.49
C PHE A 560 20.44 -3.53 24.01
N GLU A 561 19.39 -4.06 24.63
CA GLU A 561 19.20 -4.25 26.09
C GLU A 561 18.88 -5.71 26.35
N ILE A 562 19.48 -6.33 27.36
CA ILE A 562 19.13 -7.68 27.82
C ILE A 562 18.27 -7.66 29.08
N LYS A 563 17.37 -8.68 29.18
CA LYS A 563 16.63 -9.01 30.40
C LYS A 563 16.94 -10.46 30.78
N THR A 564 17.13 -10.72 32.08
CA THR A 564 17.44 -12.04 32.61
C THR A 564 16.22 -12.68 33.29
N ASN A 565 16.31 -13.99 33.59
CA ASN A 565 15.32 -14.76 34.33
C ASN A 565 15.16 -14.28 35.78
N LEU A 566 16.16 -13.59 36.35
CA LEU A 566 16.07 -12.98 37.67
C LEU A 566 15.42 -11.58 37.65
N GLY A 567 14.92 -11.15 36.51
CA GLY A 567 14.26 -9.86 36.32
C GLY A 567 15.22 -8.67 36.13
N ARG A 568 16.53 -8.88 36.19
CA ARG A 568 17.52 -7.85 35.97
C ARG A 568 17.53 -7.41 34.49
N ARG A 569 17.80 -6.11 34.28
CA ARG A 569 17.97 -5.53 32.95
C ARG A 569 19.32 -4.85 32.85
N SER A 570 19.97 -4.97 31.70
CA SER A 570 21.13 -4.15 31.40
C SER A 570 20.73 -2.69 31.12
N LYS A 571 21.71 -1.79 31.11
CA LYS A 571 21.56 -0.53 30.37
C LYS A 571 21.49 -0.85 28.88
N TRP A 572 21.03 0.13 28.09
CA TRP A 572 21.13 0.06 26.65
C TRP A 572 22.59 0.13 26.21
N PHE A 573 23.02 -0.74 25.32
CA PHE A 573 24.33 -0.75 24.68
C PHE A 573 24.16 -0.36 23.19
N GLY A 574 25.01 0.52 22.66
CA GLY A 574 25.02 0.97 21.27
C GLY A 574 24.12 2.15 20.97
N GLY A 575 23.91 2.42 19.69
CA GLY A 575 23.07 3.48 19.17
C GLY A 575 21.57 3.17 19.20
N HIS A 576 20.78 4.12 18.70
CA HIS A 576 19.31 4.02 18.61
C HIS A 576 18.80 4.01 17.15
N GLY A 577 19.68 3.76 16.18
CA GLY A 577 19.34 3.60 14.78
C GLY A 577 18.50 2.35 14.50
N GLY A 578 18.14 2.15 13.24
CA GLY A 578 17.43 0.96 12.77
C GLY A 578 16.01 0.76 13.33
N SER A 579 15.46 -0.39 13.03
CA SER A 579 14.13 -0.81 13.49
C SER A 579 14.20 -1.52 14.83
N LYS A 580 13.14 -1.37 15.64
CA LYS A 580 13.03 -1.98 16.96
C LYS A 580 12.52 -3.41 16.86
N HIS A 581 13.21 -4.34 17.49
CA HIS A 581 12.89 -5.76 17.53
C HIS A 581 13.01 -6.32 18.96
N THR A 582 12.44 -7.51 19.14
CA THR A 582 12.59 -8.27 20.37
C THR A 582 13.00 -9.71 20.04
N LEU A 583 14.09 -10.19 20.61
CA LEU A 583 14.51 -11.58 20.54
C LEU A 583 14.18 -12.26 21.87
N GLU A 584 13.24 -13.21 21.82
CA GLU A 584 12.84 -14.04 22.98
C GLU A 584 12.40 -15.43 22.52
N ALA A 585 12.30 -16.37 23.44
CA ALA A 585 11.75 -17.68 23.12
C ALA A 585 10.26 -17.54 22.71
N PRO A 586 9.75 -18.42 21.82
CA PRO A 586 8.43 -18.25 21.21
C PRO A 586 7.27 -18.23 22.20
N ASP A 587 7.36 -19.02 23.28
CA ASP A 587 6.37 -19.07 24.36
C ASP A 587 6.98 -19.68 25.63
N ASN A 588 6.15 -19.90 26.66
CA ASN A 588 6.59 -20.46 27.95
C ASN A 588 6.98 -21.95 27.90
N GLU A 589 6.74 -22.66 26.80
CA GLU A 589 7.21 -24.04 26.63
C GLU A 589 8.66 -24.11 26.10
N TYR A 590 9.24 -22.98 25.73
CA TYR A 590 10.57 -22.89 25.18
C TYR A 590 11.46 -21.96 26.00
N GLU A 591 12.76 -22.25 26.00
CA GLU A 591 13.76 -21.40 26.64
C GLU A 591 14.87 -21.01 25.65
N MET A 592 15.37 -19.80 25.79
CA MET A 592 16.57 -19.33 25.09
C MET A 592 17.80 -19.97 25.70
N ILE A 593 18.58 -20.66 24.89
CA ILE A 593 19.80 -21.35 25.31
C ILE A 593 21.08 -20.77 24.73
N GLY A 594 20.95 -19.85 23.79
CA GLY A 594 22.13 -19.26 23.13
C GLY A 594 21.78 -18.21 22.10
N LEU A 595 22.83 -17.69 21.47
CA LEU A 595 22.80 -16.73 20.39
C LEU A 595 23.52 -17.27 19.16
N TYR A 596 23.18 -16.77 17.98
CA TYR A 596 23.91 -17.04 16.75
C TYR A 596 23.84 -15.81 15.83
N GLY A 597 24.70 -15.75 14.85
CA GLY A 597 24.72 -14.66 13.87
C GLY A 597 26.04 -14.62 13.10
N THR A 598 26.32 -13.46 12.56
CA THR A 598 27.55 -13.16 11.79
C THR A 598 28.20 -11.88 12.27
N GLY A 599 29.53 -11.79 12.14
CA GLY A 599 30.27 -10.57 12.44
C GLY A 599 31.72 -10.65 12.05
N ASN A 600 32.33 -9.52 11.70
CA ASN A 600 33.74 -9.34 11.49
C ASN A 600 34.24 -8.07 12.19
N TYR A 601 34.03 -6.90 11.57
CA TYR A 601 34.36 -5.60 12.17
C TYR A 601 33.29 -5.15 13.17
N PHE A 602 32.04 -5.56 12.95
CA PHE A 602 30.88 -5.28 13.79
C PHE A 602 30.08 -6.55 14.04
N VAL A 603 29.11 -6.48 14.93
CA VAL A 603 28.08 -7.52 15.01
C VAL A 603 27.04 -7.24 13.92
N ASN A 604 27.12 -8.02 12.82
CA ASN A 604 26.29 -7.80 11.64
C ASN A 604 24.89 -8.35 11.83
N THR A 605 24.80 -9.62 12.27
CA THR A 605 23.50 -10.25 12.51
C THR A 605 23.42 -10.88 13.90
N LEU A 606 22.21 -10.94 14.44
CA LEU A 606 21.94 -11.55 15.73
C LEU A 606 20.59 -12.28 15.73
N GLY A 607 20.61 -13.55 16.14
CA GLY A 607 19.43 -14.37 16.38
C GLY A 607 19.61 -15.21 17.63
N ILE A 608 18.54 -15.91 18.05
CA ILE A 608 18.56 -16.76 19.23
C ILE A 608 18.49 -18.25 18.89
N ILE A 609 19.06 -19.05 19.77
CA ILE A 609 18.88 -20.50 19.80
C ILE A 609 17.97 -20.82 20.97
N TYR A 610 16.91 -21.57 20.70
CA TYR A 610 15.93 -21.95 21.71
C TYR A 610 15.59 -23.44 21.64
N LYS A 611 15.17 -24.01 22.77
CA LYS A 611 14.74 -25.39 22.87
C LYS A 611 13.44 -25.51 23.66
N LYS A 612 12.73 -26.62 23.47
CA LYS A 612 11.57 -26.96 24.32
C LYS A 612 12.07 -27.27 25.74
N ILE A 613 11.40 -26.75 26.74
CA ILE A 613 11.64 -27.07 28.17
C ILE A 613 11.23 -28.52 28.38
N SER A 614 12.12 -29.31 28.93
CA SER A 614 11.93 -30.75 29.20
C SER A 614 10.99 -30.98 30.33
#